data_162067f9b4fae228593806401bd1b973
#
_entry.id   162067f9b4fae228593806401bd1b973
#
_cell.length_a   1.000
_cell.length_b   1.000
_cell.length_c   1.000
_cell.angle_alpha   90.00
_cell.angle_beta   90.00
_cell.angle_gamma   90.00
#
_symmetry.space_group_name_H-M   'P 1'
#
loop_
_entity.id
_entity.type
_entity.pdbx_description
1 polymer ?
#
loop_
_entity_poly.entity_id
_entity_poly.type
_entity_poly.pdbx_seq_one_letter_code
_entity_poly.pdbx_strand_id
1 'polypeptide(L)'
;MNNRLENSKATVLQWVATVATGYRMLDAKMAQWPGMQRTWLRKGIQVVVSGTVFLLLLIWAIALGAFGIIPTRDDIRSVRNDLATEVYSEDGVLIGKYFLQNRTGADLEEIPQYLIDALVSTEDVRFFEHDGVDSRSLARVVIKTVVLRNESSGGGSTITQQLAKNLFGRENYGPLSLVLAKVKEFIVARRLEELYSKEQILELYLNTVSFGENVYGIE
;
A
#
# COMPACT_ATOMS: atom_id res chain seq x y z
N MET A 1 19.04 23.63 1.71
CA MET A 1 17.79 22.97 1.28
C MET A 1 17.49 23.20 -0.21
N ASN A 2 17.73 24.38 -0.78
CA ASN A 2 17.45 24.69 -2.20
C ASN A 2 18.26 23.86 -3.22
N ASN A 3 19.55 23.59 -3.01
CA ASN A 3 20.39 22.85 -3.97
C ASN A 3 19.98 21.37 -4.19
N ARG A 4 19.34 20.71 -3.21
CA ARG A 4 18.83 19.34 -3.40
C ARG A 4 17.59 19.30 -4.29
N LEU A 5 16.72 20.31 -4.20
CA LEU A 5 15.52 20.42 -5.03
C LEU A 5 15.85 20.79 -6.49
N GLU A 6 16.84 21.61 -6.71
CA GLU A 6 17.30 21.96 -8.08
C GLU A 6 17.98 20.77 -8.78
N ASN A 7 18.85 20.06 -8.08
CA ASN A 7 19.46 18.83 -8.62
C ASN A 7 18.43 17.74 -8.93
N SER A 8 17.39 17.61 -8.10
CA SER A 8 16.30 16.64 -8.38
C SER A 8 15.49 17.03 -9.62
N LYS A 9 15.19 18.32 -9.81
CA LYS A 9 14.49 18.81 -11.02
C LYS A 9 15.30 18.59 -12.29
N ALA A 10 16.60 18.86 -12.25
CA ALA A 10 17.49 18.64 -13.40
C ALA A 10 17.55 17.14 -13.77
N THR A 11 17.65 16.25 -12.77
CA THR A 11 17.65 14.81 -12.99
C THR A 11 16.32 14.32 -13.59
N VAL A 12 15.18 14.85 -13.12
CA VAL A 12 13.85 14.53 -13.66
C VAL A 12 13.74 14.96 -15.12
N LEU A 13 14.16 16.20 -15.46
CA LEU A 13 14.10 16.71 -16.83
C LEU A 13 14.98 15.88 -17.77
N GLN A 14 16.16 15.50 -17.33
CA GLN A 14 17.08 14.67 -18.10
C GLN A 14 16.51 13.27 -18.33
N TRP A 15 15.86 12.71 -17.32
CA TRP A 15 15.21 11.41 -17.42
C TRP A 15 13.99 11.44 -18.35
N VAL A 16 13.15 12.48 -18.27
CA VAL A 16 12.02 12.70 -19.18
C VAL A 16 12.50 12.82 -20.64
N ALA A 17 13.59 13.56 -20.87
CA ALA A 17 14.18 13.68 -22.19
C ALA A 17 14.70 12.33 -22.73
N THR A 18 15.34 11.52 -21.87
CA THR A 18 15.82 10.17 -22.22
C THR A 18 14.67 9.24 -22.58
N VAL A 19 13.60 9.24 -21.78
CA VAL A 19 12.38 8.46 -22.04
C VAL A 19 11.70 8.88 -23.33
N ALA A 20 11.58 10.19 -23.58
CA ALA A 20 11.01 10.74 -24.82
C ALA A 20 11.83 10.33 -26.06
N THR A 21 13.17 10.31 -25.95
CA THR A 21 14.05 9.86 -27.03
C THR A 21 13.91 8.37 -27.28
N GLY A 22 13.89 7.55 -26.22
CA GLY A 22 13.65 6.11 -26.32
C GLY A 22 12.30 5.79 -26.95
N TYR A 23 11.26 6.55 -26.59
CA TYR A 23 9.93 6.43 -27.18
C TYR A 23 9.92 6.71 -28.70
N ARG A 24 10.59 7.78 -29.14
CA ARG A 24 10.72 8.10 -30.57
C ARG A 24 11.46 7.02 -31.37
N MET A 25 12.52 6.46 -30.78
CA MET A 25 13.25 5.34 -31.40
C MET A 25 12.42 4.08 -31.51
N LEU A 26 11.61 3.77 -30.49
CA LEU A 26 10.69 2.62 -30.49
C LEU A 26 9.59 2.80 -31.52
N ASP A 27 9.04 4.00 -31.64
CA ASP A 27 8.03 4.34 -32.64
C ASP A 27 8.57 4.23 -34.09
N ALA A 28 9.79 4.70 -34.30
CA ALA A 28 10.47 4.58 -35.59
C ALA A 28 10.76 3.11 -35.98
N LYS A 29 11.20 2.28 -35.01
CA LYS A 29 11.39 0.83 -35.23
C LYS A 29 10.08 0.11 -35.51
N MET A 30 9.01 0.41 -34.76
CA MET A 30 7.69 -0.19 -34.98
C MET A 30 7.11 0.17 -36.35
N ALA A 31 7.40 1.36 -36.86
CA ALA A 31 6.95 1.79 -38.20
C ALA A 31 7.55 0.94 -39.34
N GLN A 32 8.68 0.28 -39.09
CA GLN A 32 9.36 -0.55 -40.12
C GLN A 32 8.88 -2.02 -40.12
N TRP A 33 8.05 -2.44 -39.17
CA TRP A 33 7.57 -3.83 -39.11
C TRP A 33 6.38 -4.06 -40.04
N PRO A 34 6.42 -5.09 -40.95
CA PRO A 34 5.40 -5.30 -41.96
C PRO A 34 3.97 -5.51 -41.48
N GLY A 35 3.77 -5.95 -40.24
CA GLY A 35 2.45 -6.13 -39.61
C GLY A 35 1.92 -4.90 -38.87
N MET A 36 2.74 -3.91 -38.60
CA MET A 36 2.46 -2.74 -37.76
C MET A 36 1.95 -1.51 -38.54
N GLN A 37 1.68 -1.69 -39.82
CA GLN A 37 1.08 -0.63 -40.68
C GLN A 37 -0.40 -0.36 -40.32
N ARG A 38 -1.03 -1.22 -39.50
CA ARG A 38 -2.36 -0.95 -38.94
C ARG A 38 -2.24 0.11 -37.85
N THR A 39 -2.61 1.33 -38.19
CA THR A 39 -2.52 2.54 -37.35
C THR A 39 -3.15 2.35 -35.93
N TRP A 40 -4.17 1.52 -35.80
CA TRP A 40 -4.83 1.22 -34.54
C TRP A 40 -3.98 0.37 -33.60
N LEU A 41 -3.21 -0.61 -34.12
CA LEU A 41 -2.34 -1.47 -33.31
C LEU A 41 -1.18 -0.64 -32.73
N ARG A 42 -0.61 0.23 -33.56
CA ARG A 42 0.45 1.15 -33.19
C ARG A 42 -0.03 2.14 -32.12
N LYS A 43 -1.22 2.73 -32.30
CA LYS A 43 -1.84 3.60 -31.30
C LYS A 43 -2.12 2.86 -29.99
N GLY A 44 -2.60 1.62 -30.04
CA GLY A 44 -2.81 0.79 -28.87
C GLY A 44 -1.52 0.56 -28.07
N ILE A 45 -0.43 0.17 -28.75
CA ILE A 45 0.89 0.01 -28.11
C ILE A 45 1.39 1.33 -27.53
N GLN A 46 1.21 2.44 -28.24
CA GLN A 46 1.60 3.77 -27.75
C GLN A 46 0.86 4.14 -26.48
N VAL A 47 -0.45 3.91 -26.40
CA VAL A 47 -1.25 4.15 -25.19
C VAL A 47 -0.76 3.29 -24.02
N VAL A 48 -0.51 2.01 -24.25
CA VAL A 48 0.00 1.10 -23.20
C VAL A 48 1.37 1.55 -22.70
N VAL A 49 2.31 1.84 -23.61
CA VAL A 49 3.66 2.31 -23.23
C VAL A 49 3.61 3.64 -22.49
N SER A 50 2.83 4.61 -22.99
CA SER A 50 2.67 5.91 -22.33
C SER A 50 2.03 5.77 -20.95
N GLY A 51 1.01 4.92 -20.82
CA GLY A 51 0.35 4.63 -19.55
C GLY A 51 1.31 3.98 -18.54
N THR A 52 2.12 3.02 -18.99
CA THR A 52 3.13 2.37 -18.15
C THR A 52 4.21 3.36 -17.69
N VAL A 53 4.73 4.18 -18.60
CA VAL A 53 5.72 5.22 -18.26
C VAL A 53 5.14 6.24 -17.29
N PHE A 54 3.91 6.69 -17.50
CA PHE A 54 3.22 7.60 -16.59
C PHE A 54 3.07 6.97 -15.20
N LEU A 55 2.65 5.71 -15.13
CA LEU A 55 2.51 4.99 -13.86
C LEU A 55 3.85 4.87 -13.11
N LEU A 56 4.91 4.52 -13.82
CA LEU A 56 6.26 4.44 -13.21
C LEU A 56 6.74 5.80 -12.70
N LEU A 57 6.52 6.88 -13.46
CA LEU A 57 6.82 8.23 -13.03
C LEU A 57 6.01 8.66 -11.82
N LEU A 58 4.74 8.29 -11.78
CA LEU A 58 3.86 8.56 -10.63
C LEU A 58 4.35 7.83 -9.38
N ILE A 59 4.66 6.54 -9.50
CA ILE A 59 5.22 5.74 -8.38
C ILE A 59 6.53 6.38 -7.89
N TRP A 60 7.39 6.79 -8.80
CA TRP A 60 8.66 7.43 -8.46
C TRP A 60 8.47 8.79 -7.79
N ALA A 61 7.55 9.63 -8.29
CA ALA A 61 7.20 10.90 -7.66
C ALA A 61 6.64 10.71 -6.25
N ILE A 62 5.80 9.68 -6.04
CA ILE A 62 5.28 9.31 -4.71
C ILE A 62 6.43 8.86 -3.80
N ALA A 63 7.33 8.02 -4.29
CA ALA A 63 8.48 7.53 -3.53
C ALA A 63 9.42 8.67 -3.09
N LEU A 64 9.51 9.75 -3.87
CA LEU A 64 10.25 10.98 -3.54
C LEU A 64 9.48 11.93 -2.60
N GLY A 65 8.25 11.59 -2.19
CA GLY A 65 7.44 12.40 -1.27
C GLY A 65 6.72 13.58 -1.94
N ALA A 66 6.57 13.61 -3.27
CA ALA A 66 5.85 14.68 -3.98
C ALA A 66 4.37 14.81 -3.55
N PHE A 67 3.80 13.73 -3.03
CA PHE A 67 2.41 13.64 -2.55
C PHE A 67 2.35 13.34 -1.05
N GLY A 68 3.21 13.99 -0.25
CA GLY A 68 3.27 13.82 1.20
C GLY A 68 4.31 12.80 1.64
N ILE A 69 4.59 12.80 2.95
CA ILE A 69 5.65 11.99 3.55
C ILE A 69 5.21 10.53 3.57
N ILE A 70 6.05 9.66 3.00
CA ILE A 70 5.91 8.22 3.21
C ILE A 70 6.63 7.88 4.51
N PRO A 71 6.00 7.17 5.46
CA PRO A 71 6.62 6.78 6.72
C PRO A 71 7.98 6.15 6.48
N THR A 72 8.99 6.64 7.18
CA THR A 72 10.35 6.08 7.14
C THR A 72 10.38 4.72 7.84
N ARG A 73 11.49 3.98 7.71
CA ARG A 73 11.67 2.73 8.47
C ARG A 73 11.69 3.00 9.98
N ASP A 74 12.18 4.15 10.41
CA ASP A 74 12.22 4.53 11.83
C ASP A 74 10.83 4.90 12.34
N ASP A 75 10.01 5.59 11.53
CA ASP A 75 8.61 5.84 11.86
C ASP A 75 7.83 4.53 12.00
N ILE A 76 8.08 3.56 11.11
CA ILE A 76 7.42 2.24 11.17
C ILE A 76 7.88 1.46 12.41
N ARG A 77 9.16 1.49 12.76
CA ARG A 77 9.68 0.84 13.98
C ARG A 77 9.16 1.48 15.27
N SER A 78 8.87 2.78 15.24
CA SER A 78 8.31 3.49 16.37
C SER A 78 6.80 3.33 16.52
N VAL A 79 6.15 2.57 15.60
CA VAL A 79 4.73 2.25 15.71
C VAL A 79 4.52 1.52 17.05
N ARG A 80 3.99 2.25 17.98
CA ARG A 80 3.43 1.71 19.21
C ARG A 80 1.93 1.74 19.06
N ASN A 81 1.29 0.63 19.34
CA ASN A 81 -0.14 0.68 19.56
C ASN A 81 -0.36 1.62 20.75
N ASP A 82 -1.14 2.68 20.55
CA ASP A 82 -1.53 3.58 21.63
C ASP A 82 -2.44 2.80 22.58
N LEU A 83 -1.82 2.13 23.55
CA LEU A 83 -2.51 1.40 24.59
C LEU A 83 -3.29 2.39 25.47
N ALA A 84 -4.42 1.96 26.00
CA ALA A 84 -5.15 2.72 27.00
C ALA A 84 -4.26 2.97 28.21
N THR A 85 -4.22 4.21 28.70
CA THR A 85 -3.56 4.53 29.97
C THR A 85 -4.45 4.05 31.10
N GLU A 86 -4.03 3.03 31.83
CA GLU A 86 -4.72 2.52 33.00
C GLU A 86 -4.36 3.33 34.23
N VAL A 87 -5.36 3.75 34.99
CA VAL A 87 -5.21 4.49 36.25
C VAL A 87 -5.63 3.60 37.40
N TYR A 88 -4.69 3.35 38.28
CA TYR A 88 -4.90 2.53 39.47
C TYR A 88 -4.95 3.39 40.71
N SER A 89 -5.69 2.96 41.74
CA SER A 89 -5.61 3.48 43.08
C SER A 89 -4.32 3.02 43.79
N GLU A 90 -3.98 3.63 44.93
CA GLU A 90 -2.79 3.29 45.72
C GLU A 90 -2.78 1.81 46.16
N ASP A 91 -3.95 1.23 46.33
CA ASP A 91 -4.19 -0.18 46.68
C ASP A 91 -4.26 -1.11 45.45
N GLY A 92 -3.94 -0.61 44.26
CA GLY A 92 -3.84 -1.41 43.03
C GLY A 92 -5.16 -1.72 42.34
N VAL A 93 -6.26 -1.04 42.72
CA VAL A 93 -7.57 -1.21 42.06
C VAL A 93 -7.64 -0.32 40.85
N LEU A 94 -8.02 -0.86 39.68
CA LEU A 94 -8.23 -0.12 38.47
C LEU A 94 -9.40 0.88 38.64
N ILE A 95 -9.09 2.18 38.60
CA ILE A 95 -10.06 3.28 38.74
C ILE A 95 -10.69 3.58 37.37
N GLY A 96 -9.90 3.51 36.28
CA GLY A 96 -10.37 3.80 34.96
C GLY A 96 -9.29 3.69 33.89
N LYS A 97 -9.72 3.72 32.64
CA LYS A 97 -8.85 3.73 31.47
C LYS A 97 -9.04 5.04 30.71
N TYR A 98 -7.94 5.74 30.38
CA TYR A 98 -7.94 6.91 29.51
C TYR A 98 -7.38 6.52 28.15
N PHE A 99 -8.16 6.70 27.10
CA PHE A 99 -7.77 6.35 25.74
C PHE A 99 -8.36 7.33 24.73
N LEU A 100 -7.64 7.60 23.64
CA LEU A 100 -8.18 8.21 22.44
C LEU A 100 -8.89 7.14 21.58
N GLN A 101 -8.35 5.92 21.60
CA GLN A 101 -8.90 4.71 21.00
C GLN A 101 -8.72 3.59 22.03
N ASN A 102 -9.81 2.89 22.37
CA ASN A 102 -9.72 1.76 23.30
C ASN A 102 -9.01 0.62 22.59
N ARG A 103 -7.70 0.47 22.84
CA ARG A 103 -6.87 -0.61 22.32
C ARG A 103 -6.35 -1.41 23.50
N THR A 104 -6.74 -2.63 23.55
CA THR A 104 -6.16 -3.66 24.39
C THR A 104 -5.24 -4.49 23.53
N GLY A 105 -3.95 -4.51 23.84
CA GLY A 105 -2.97 -5.30 23.09
C GLY A 105 -3.04 -6.75 23.58
N ALA A 106 -3.33 -7.68 22.69
CA ALA A 106 -3.18 -9.10 22.95
C ALA A 106 -1.91 -9.60 22.25
N ASP A 107 -1.13 -10.42 22.93
CA ASP A 107 -0.01 -11.12 22.30
C ASP A 107 -0.57 -12.21 21.36
N LEU A 108 0.09 -12.45 20.24
CA LEU A 108 -0.41 -13.39 19.24
C LEU A 108 -0.64 -14.80 19.82
N GLU A 109 0.16 -15.18 20.83
CA GLU A 109 0.05 -16.45 21.54
C GLU A 109 -1.25 -16.60 22.34
N GLU A 110 -1.87 -15.48 22.75
CA GLU A 110 -3.14 -15.45 23.48
C GLU A 110 -4.35 -15.54 22.52
N ILE A 111 -4.11 -15.29 21.22
CA ILE A 111 -5.15 -15.30 20.21
C ILE A 111 -5.41 -16.73 19.72
N PRO A 112 -6.65 -17.21 19.79
CA PRO A 112 -6.97 -18.55 19.33
C PRO A 112 -6.63 -18.76 17.85
N GLN A 113 -5.96 -19.87 17.49
CA GLN A 113 -5.52 -20.18 16.14
C GLN A 113 -6.64 -20.14 15.11
N TYR A 114 -7.86 -20.60 15.47
CA TYR A 114 -9.01 -20.59 14.56
C TYR A 114 -9.40 -19.16 14.10
N LEU A 115 -9.13 -18.15 14.91
CA LEU A 115 -9.40 -16.75 14.57
C LEU A 115 -8.38 -16.23 13.54
N ILE A 116 -7.12 -16.59 13.72
CA ILE A 116 -6.03 -16.29 12.77
C ILE A 116 -6.33 -16.98 11.42
N ASP A 117 -6.72 -18.24 11.45
CA ASP A 117 -7.07 -19.01 10.26
C ASP A 117 -8.30 -18.42 9.54
N ALA A 118 -9.32 -17.98 10.28
CA ALA A 118 -10.49 -17.33 9.73
C ALA A 118 -10.12 -15.98 9.08
N LEU A 119 -9.30 -15.16 9.75
CA LEU A 119 -8.81 -13.90 9.22
C LEU A 119 -8.04 -14.11 7.92
N VAL A 120 -7.03 -14.97 7.92
CA VAL A 120 -6.21 -15.26 6.75
C VAL A 120 -7.06 -15.81 5.61
N SER A 121 -7.97 -16.73 5.90
CA SER A 121 -8.85 -17.33 4.89
C SER A 121 -9.82 -16.35 4.24
N THR A 122 -10.27 -15.33 4.99
CA THR A 122 -11.25 -14.35 4.50
C THR A 122 -10.58 -13.16 3.82
N GLU A 123 -9.51 -12.62 4.40
CA GLU A 123 -8.90 -11.38 3.97
C GLU A 123 -7.74 -11.61 2.99
N ASP A 124 -6.90 -12.63 3.22
CA ASP A 124 -5.66 -12.82 2.48
C ASP A 124 -5.18 -14.27 2.49
N VAL A 125 -5.84 -15.13 1.73
CA VAL A 125 -5.58 -16.60 1.67
C VAL A 125 -4.10 -16.94 1.42
N ARG A 126 -3.35 -16.05 0.76
CA ARG A 126 -1.93 -16.23 0.46
C ARG A 126 -1.01 -15.35 1.29
N PHE A 127 -1.46 -14.92 2.45
CA PHE A 127 -0.71 -14.03 3.33
C PHE A 127 0.75 -14.49 3.55
N PHE A 128 0.98 -15.77 3.74
CA PHE A 128 2.31 -16.36 3.97
C PHE A 128 3.14 -16.57 2.69
N GLU A 129 2.56 -16.32 1.49
CA GLU A 129 3.24 -16.59 0.21
C GLU A 129 3.80 -15.32 -0.46
N HIS A 130 3.48 -14.14 0.04
CA HIS A 130 3.90 -12.87 -0.57
C HIS A 130 4.49 -11.89 0.45
N ASP A 131 5.21 -10.88 -0.04
CA ASP A 131 5.86 -9.85 0.78
C ASP A 131 5.05 -8.53 0.73
N GLY A 132 3.88 -8.52 1.32
CA GLY A 132 3.01 -7.34 1.48
C GLY A 132 2.10 -7.02 0.29
N VAL A 133 2.42 -7.48 -0.92
CA VAL A 133 1.59 -7.30 -2.11
C VAL A 133 1.39 -8.61 -2.83
N ASP A 134 0.14 -9.07 -2.94
CA ASP A 134 -0.22 -10.24 -3.70
C ASP A 134 -0.49 -9.90 -5.16
N SER A 135 0.53 -10.07 -6.01
CA SER A 135 0.45 -9.78 -7.43
C SER A 135 -0.59 -10.64 -8.17
N ARG A 136 -0.83 -11.89 -7.73
CA ARG A 136 -1.83 -12.78 -8.34
C ARG A 136 -3.25 -12.31 -8.04
N SER A 137 -3.52 -11.93 -6.78
CA SER A 137 -4.82 -11.34 -6.41
C SER A 137 -5.05 -10.02 -7.13
N LEU A 138 -4.04 -9.15 -7.20
CA LEU A 138 -4.14 -7.90 -7.92
C LEU A 138 -4.44 -8.11 -9.41
N ALA A 139 -3.71 -9.01 -10.08
CA ALA A 139 -3.97 -9.36 -11.48
C ALA A 139 -5.38 -9.93 -11.68
N ARG A 140 -5.84 -10.81 -10.78
CA ARG A 140 -7.20 -11.35 -10.80
C ARG A 140 -8.26 -10.26 -10.70
N VAL A 141 -8.11 -9.30 -9.78
CA VAL A 141 -9.04 -8.18 -9.61
C VAL A 141 -9.05 -7.30 -10.85
N VAL A 142 -7.88 -6.92 -11.38
CA VAL A 142 -7.78 -6.12 -12.60
C VAL A 142 -8.46 -6.81 -13.78
N ILE A 143 -8.19 -8.10 -14.01
CA ILE A 143 -8.80 -8.86 -15.10
C ILE A 143 -10.32 -8.93 -14.92
N LYS A 144 -10.81 -9.28 -13.74
CA LYS A 144 -12.24 -9.39 -13.49
C LYS A 144 -12.97 -8.05 -13.61
N THR A 145 -12.40 -6.98 -13.08
CA THR A 145 -13.03 -5.65 -13.11
C THR A 145 -12.96 -5.02 -14.50
N VAL A 146 -11.79 -5.05 -15.16
CA VAL A 146 -11.59 -4.36 -16.44
C VAL A 146 -12.12 -5.18 -17.61
N VAL A 147 -11.87 -6.50 -17.64
CA VAL A 147 -12.24 -7.37 -18.77
C VAL A 147 -13.66 -7.91 -18.63
N LEU A 148 -14.00 -8.41 -17.43
CA LEU A 148 -15.29 -9.05 -17.19
C LEU A 148 -16.36 -8.09 -16.65
N ARG A 149 -16.00 -6.83 -16.34
CA ARG A 149 -16.89 -5.81 -15.76
C ARG A 149 -17.65 -6.31 -14.52
N ASN A 150 -17.03 -7.19 -13.76
CA ASN A 150 -17.62 -7.77 -12.57
C ASN A 150 -17.12 -6.99 -11.34
N GLU A 151 -18.00 -6.18 -10.74
CA GLU A 151 -17.67 -5.34 -9.59
C GLU A 151 -17.55 -6.15 -8.27
N SER A 152 -18.06 -7.38 -8.24
CA SER A 152 -18.06 -8.24 -7.03
C SER A 152 -16.79 -9.11 -6.90
N SER A 153 -15.66 -8.69 -7.45
CA SER A 153 -14.47 -9.55 -7.57
C SER A 153 -13.67 -9.79 -6.27
N GLY A 154 -14.22 -9.45 -5.11
CA GLY A 154 -13.56 -9.64 -3.82
C GLY A 154 -12.40 -8.65 -3.59
N GLY A 155 -11.90 -8.57 -2.36
CA GLY A 155 -10.79 -7.70 -1.99
C GLY A 155 -9.48 -8.08 -2.69
N GLY A 156 -8.80 -7.09 -3.24
CA GLY A 156 -7.44 -7.26 -3.79
C GLY A 156 -6.36 -6.72 -2.86
N SER A 157 -6.73 -6.27 -1.65
CA SER A 157 -5.80 -5.72 -0.65
C SER A 157 -5.37 -6.83 0.30
N THR A 158 -4.09 -6.90 0.61
CA THR A 158 -3.53 -7.83 1.58
C THR A 158 -3.74 -7.34 3.02
N ILE A 159 -3.59 -8.22 4.00
CA ILE A 159 -3.59 -7.88 5.44
C ILE A 159 -2.55 -6.78 5.72
N THR A 160 -1.33 -6.90 5.17
CA THR A 160 -0.27 -5.91 5.35
C THR A 160 -0.62 -4.55 4.76
N GLN A 161 -1.33 -4.48 3.63
CA GLN A 161 -1.81 -3.22 3.05
C GLN A 161 -2.92 -2.60 3.90
N GLN A 162 -3.80 -3.42 4.46
CA GLN A 162 -4.83 -2.95 5.38
C GLN A 162 -4.21 -2.42 6.68
N LEU A 163 -3.20 -3.11 7.21
CA LEU A 163 -2.41 -2.63 8.34
C LEU A 163 -1.75 -1.27 8.03
N ALA A 164 -1.08 -1.14 6.89
CA ALA A 164 -0.48 0.12 6.46
C ALA A 164 -1.50 1.28 6.42
N LYS A 165 -2.70 1.01 5.89
CA LYS A 165 -3.81 1.97 5.88
C LYS A 165 -4.27 2.36 7.29
N ASN A 166 -4.39 1.39 8.19
CA ASN A 166 -4.89 1.61 9.56
C ASN A 166 -3.88 2.38 10.40
N LEU A 167 -2.57 2.13 10.23
CA LEU A 167 -1.50 2.81 10.97
C LEU A 167 -1.28 4.25 10.51
N PHE A 168 -1.30 4.49 9.20
CA PHE A 168 -0.87 5.78 8.63
C PHE A 168 -1.99 6.57 7.96
N GLY A 169 -3.20 6.02 7.94
CA GLY A 169 -4.38 6.68 7.39
C GLY A 169 -4.32 6.90 5.87
N ARG A 170 -5.28 7.66 5.38
CA ARG A 170 -5.34 8.13 3.99
C ARG A 170 -5.50 9.64 3.96
N GLU A 171 -4.60 10.30 3.26
CA GLU A 171 -4.71 11.73 3.00
C GLU A 171 -5.61 11.98 1.78
N ASN A 172 -6.30 13.11 1.79
CA ASN A 172 -7.19 13.48 0.68
C ASN A 172 -6.44 14.32 -0.36
N TYR A 173 -6.26 13.79 -1.55
CA TYR A 173 -5.63 14.45 -2.71
C TYR A 173 -6.64 14.71 -3.85
N GLY A 174 -7.92 14.86 -3.53
CA GLY A 174 -8.96 15.04 -4.52
C GLY A 174 -9.20 13.80 -5.40
N PRO A 175 -9.41 13.95 -6.71
CA PRO A 175 -9.78 12.85 -7.60
C PRO A 175 -8.76 11.69 -7.68
N LEU A 176 -7.50 11.97 -7.38
CA LEU A 176 -6.42 10.97 -7.42
C LEU A 176 -6.16 10.28 -6.08
N SER A 177 -6.91 10.65 -5.02
CA SER A 177 -6.69 10.16 -3.65
C SER A 177 -6.60 8.64 -3.55
N LEU A 178 -7.49 7.91 -4.22
CA LEU A 178 -7.51 6.45 -4.17
C LEU A 178 -6.25 5.82 -4.78
N VAL A 179 -5.80 6.33 -5.93
CA VAL A 179 -4.61 5.80 -6.61
C VAL A 179 -3.35 6.09 -5.79
N LEU A 180 -3.21 7.34 -5.33
CA LEU A 180 -2.08 7.78 -4.51
C LEU A 180 -2.02 7.02 -3.18
N ALA A 181 -3.17 6.88 -2.50
CA ALA A 181 -3.26 6.12 -1.27
C ALA A 181 -2.85 4.65 -1.49
N LYS A 182 -3.33 4.01 -2.56
CA LYS A 182 -2.97 2.63 -2.88
C LYS A 182 -1.48 2.45 -3.15
N VAL A 183 -0.84 3.37 -3.88
CA VAL A 183 0.60 3.29 -4.10
C VAL A 183 1.38 3.47 -2.79
N LYS A 184 0.96 4.41 -1.91
CA LYS A 184 1.54 4.56 -0.57
C LYS A 184 1.38 3.29 0.26
N GLU A 185 0.16 2.72 0.30
CA GLU A 185 -0.11 1.45 0.99
C GLU A 185 0.82 0.33 0.51
N PHE A 186 1.09 0.21 -0.80
CA PHE A 186 2.01 -0.78 -1.35
C PHE A 186 3.45 -0.57 -0.85
N ILE A 187 3.93 0.68 -0.87
CA ILE A 187 5.29 1.00 -0.41
C ILE A 187 5.44 0.72 1.09
N VAL A 188 4.45 1.14 1.89
CA VAL A 188 4.47 0.93 3.35
C VAL A 188 4.33 -0.55 3.69
N ALA A 189 3.43 -1.28 3.02
CA ALA A 189 3.28 -2.72 3.21
C ALA A 189 4.59 -3.47 2.93
N ARG A 190 5.30 -3.12 1.86
CA ARG A 190 6.62 -3.71 1.58
C ARG A 190 7.63 -3.43 2.67
N ARG A 191 7.66 -2.19 3.22
CA ARG A 191 8.53 -1.83 4.33
C ARG A 191 8.18 -2.55 5.63
N LEU A 192 6.89 -2.77 5.90
CA LEU A 192 6.44 -3.56 7.05
C LEU A 192 6.97 -4.99 6.96
N GLU A 193 6.84 -5.65 5.81
CA GLU A 193 7.35 -7.02 5.60
C GLU A 193 8.88 -7.12 5.65
N GLU A 194 9.60 -6.04 5.39
CA GLU A 194 11.06 -5.98 5.56
C GLU A 194 11.48 -5.86 7.03
N LEU A 195 10.60 -5.35 7.90
CA LEU A 195 10.90 -5.02 9.29
C LEU A 195 10.30 -5.99 10.31
N TYR A 196 9.19 -6.64 9.96
CA TYR A 196 8.40 -7.49 10.84
C TYR A 196 8.16 -8.87 10.23
N SER A 197 8.11 -9.90 11.08
CA SER A 197 7.70 -11.24 10.66
C SER A 197 6.19 -11.29 10.35
N LYS A 198 5.73 -12.35 9.70
CA LYS A 198 4.31 -12.56 9.41
C LYS A 198 3.45 -12.60 10.68
N GLU A 199 3.97 -13.24 11.71
CA GLU A 199 3.35 -13.32 13.02
C GLU A 199 3.22 -11.93 13.66
N GLN A 200 4.28 -11.14 13.62
CA GLN A 200 4.26 -9.76 14.13
C GLN A 200 3.31 -8.85 13.34
N ILE A 201 3.18 -9.06 12.02
CA ILE A 201 2.22 -8.31 11.20
C ILE A 201 0.78 -8.70 11.57
N LEU A 202 0.48 -9.97 11.81
CA LEU A 202 -0.83 -10.42 12.28
C LEU A 202 -1.16 -9.83 13.65
N GLU A 203 -0.22 -9.86 14.58
CA GLU A 203 -0.38 -9.27 15.91
C GLU A 203 -0.67 -7.76 15.82
N LEU A 204 0.14 -7.01 15.06
CA LEU A 204 -0.09 -5.59 14.82
C LEU A 204 -1.44 -5.32 14.15
N TYR A 205 -1.84 -6.16 13.20
CA TYR A 205 -3.11 -6.02 12.50
C TYR A 205 -4.28 -6.22 13.48
N LEU A 206 -4.29 -7.32 14.23
CA LEU A 206 -5.34 -7.66 15.18
C LEU A 206 -5.46 -6.62 16.29
N ASN A 207 -4.34 -6.04 16.71
CA ASN A 207 -4.30 -4.96 17.71
C ASN A 207 -4.63 -3.57 17.13
N THR A 208 -4.70 -3.41 15.80
CA THR A 208 -4.91 -2.10 15.16
C THR A 208 -6.27 -1.99 14.48
N VAL A 209 -6.86 -3.11 14.07
CA VAL A 209 -8.13 -3.12 13.34
C VAL A 209 -9.28 -2.67 14.26
N SER A 210 -10.19 -1.88 13.69
CA SER A 210 -11.40 -1.46 14.41
C SER A 210 -12.48 -2.51 14.30
N PHE A 211 -13.02 -2.92 15.45
CA PHE A 211 -14.18 -3.83 15.55
C PHE A 211 -15.52 -3.08 15.70
N GLY A 212 -15.53 -1.76 15.57
CA GLY A 212 -16.70 -0.88 15.69
C GLY A 212 -16.68 -0.03 16.96
N GLU A 213 -17.52 1.02 17.02
CA GLU A 213 -17.75 1.89 18.18
C GLU A 213 -16.49 2.35 18.96
N ASN A 214 -15.39 2.68 18.26
CA ASN A 214 -14.08 3.05 18.82
C ASN A 214 -13.38 1.92 19.63
N VAL A 215 -13.77 0.66 19.43
CA VAL A 215 -13.05 -0.50 19.94
C VAL A 215 -12.03 -0.93 18.91
N TYR A 216 -10.76 -0.98 19.32
CA TYR A 216 -9.64 -1.40 18.51
C TYR A 216 -8.91 -2.54 19.22
N GLY A 217 -8.47 -3.51 18.45
CA GLY A 217 -7.80 -4.67 18.98
C GLY A 217 -8.76 -5.79 19.42
N ILE A 218 -8.18 -6.96 19.63
CA ILE A 218 -8.87 -8.18 20.09
C ILE A 218 -8.51 -8.41 21.54
N GLU A 219 -9.51 -8.42 22.38
CA GLU A 219 -9.44 -8.91 23.78
C GLU A 219 -10.36 -10.11 23.93
#